data_bc5c3ac632c1a0df632a3f1a1b3ce1d6
#
_entry.id   bc5c3ac632c1a0df632a3f1a1b3ce1d6
#
_cell.length_a   1.000
_cell.length_b   1.000
_cell.length_c   1.000
_cell.angle_alpha   90.00
_cell.angle_beta   90.00
_cell.angle_gamma   90.00
#
_symmetry.space_group_name_H-M   'P 1'
#
loop_
_entity.id
_entity.type
_entity.pdbx_description
1 polymer ?
#
loop_
_entity_poly.entity_id
_entity_poly.type
_entity_poly.pdbx_seq_one_letter_code
_entity_poly.pdbx_strand_id
1 'polypeptide(L)'
;MRRAIFVLALSVLSSSAVFAAGPSPSPTAASDFVQRFYDWYTPLAHKSGQSPSWIVALNTHGAEFDPRLSRALRKDAEVQQRVPDDIVGLDFDPFLSGQDPEDKYAAGEPTESGGVYLVSVYGVRNGKQAAKPDVVAELKPAKGSFQLTNFRYGADGDLLGILKLLSDQRAHTPQ
;
A
#
# COMPACT_ATOMS: atom_id res chain seq x y z
N MET A 1 0.11 -16.02 78.12
CA MET A 1 -0.26 -16.67 76.83
C MET A 1 -0.03 -15.65 75.74
N ARG A 2 1.09 -15.71 74.96
CA ARG A 2 1.40 -14.82 73.86
C ARG A 2 1.08 -15.54 72.53
N ARG A 3 0.11 -15.03 71.76
CA ARG A 3 -0.23 -15.53 70.43
C ARG A 3 0.66 -14.86 69.40
N ALA A 4 1.48 -15.65 68.72
CA ALA A 4 2.26 -15.21 67.57
C ALA A 4 1.37 -15.25 66.30
N ILE A 5 1.27 -14.13 65.61
CA ILE A 5 0.59 -14.04 64.31
C ILE A 5 1.65 -14.15 63.23
N PHE A 6 1.64 -15.24 62.45
CA PHE A 6 2.45 -15.41 61.26
C PHE A 6 1.77 -14.71 60.08
N VAL A 7 2.40 -13.67 59.54
CA VAL A 7 1.99 -13.04 58.31
C VAL A 7 2.73 -13.73 57.17
N LEU A 8 2.00 -14.44 56.35
CA LEU A 8 2.50 -15.09 55.14
C LEU A 8 2.49 -14.05 54.00
N ALA A 9 3.67 -13.56 53.59
CA ALA A 9 3.82 -12.67 52.43
C ALA A 9 3.81 -13.50 51.12
N LEU A 10 2.74 -13.38 50.35
CA LEU A 10 2.61 -14.01 49.03
C LEU A 10 3.25 -13.12 47.99
N SER A 11 4.46 -13.47 47.55
CA SER A 11 5.18 -12.74 46.46
C SER A 11 4.63 -13.20 45.09
N VAL A 12 3.87 -12.35 44.42
CA VAL A 12 3.40 -12.58 43.05
C VAL A 12 4.53 -12.18 42.08
N LEU A 13 5.21 -13.16 41.51
CA LEU A 13 6.15 -12.93 40.41
C LEU A 13 5.34 -12.66 39.12
N SER A 14 5.26 -11.39 38.72
CA SER A 14 4.71 -11.00 37.42
C SER A 14 5.78 -11.26 36.32
N SER A 15 5.65 -12.37 35.62
CA SER A 15 6.47 -12.65 34.42
C SER A 15 5.98 -11.79 33.27
N SER A 16 6.66 -10.69 32.99
CA SER A 16 6.45 -9.90 31.79
C SER A 16 7.02 -10.67 30.59
N ALA A 17 6.15 -11.22 29.75
CA ALA A 17 6.53 -11.81 28.48
C ALA A 17 7.02 -10.68 27.55
N VAL A 18 8.33 -10.59 27.36
CA VAL A 18 8.93 -9.74 26.33
C VAL A 18 8.65 -10.43 25.00
N PHE A 19 7.66 -9.94 24.26
CA PHE A 19 7.48 -10.31 22.86
C PHE A 19 8.67 -9.76 22.09
N ALA A 20 9.64 -10.61 21.75
CA ALA A 20 10.71 -10.26 20.82
C ALA A 20 10.05 -9.93 19.47
N ALA A 21 10.08 -8.67 19.06
CA ALA A 21 9.76 -8.30 17.70
C ALA A 21 10.73 -9.06 16.78
N GLY A 22 10.20 -9.85 15.85
CA GLY A 22 11.03 -10.54 14.85
C GLY A 22 11.87 -9.50 14.08
N PRO A 23 12.98 -9.93 13.45
CA PRO A 23 13.82 -9.02 12.68
C PRO A 23 12.99 -8.27 11.65
N SER A 24 13.15 -6.95 11.58
CA SER A 24 12.52 -6.13 10.54
C SER A 24 13.03 -6.58 9.17
N PRO A 25 12.16 -6.67 8.15
CA PRO A 25 12.59 -7.02 6.80
C PRO A 25 13.66 -6.05 6.30
N SER A 26 14.65 -6.55 5.54
CA SER A 26 15.74 -5.73 5.00
C SER A 26 15.27 -4.75 3.92
N PRO A 27 16.01 -3.66 3.65
CA PRO A 27 15.72 -2.78 2.50
C PRO A 27 15.64 -3.54 1.18
N THR A 28 16.58 -4.45 0.89
CA THR A 28 16.54 -5.29 -0.31
C THR A 28 15.22 -6.07 -0.42
N ALA A 29 14.72 -6.60 0.69
CA ALA A 29 13.43 -7.29 0.70
C ALA A 29 12.24 -6.39 0.35
N ALA A 30 12.34 -5.07 0.60
CA ALA A 30 11.31 -4.11 0.19
C ALA A 30 11.32 -3.89 -1.34
N SER A 31 12.50 -3.74 -1.95
CA SER A 31 12.64 -3.66 -3.41
C SER A 31 12.15 -4.95 -4.08
N ASP A 32 12.55 -6.12 -3.58
CA ASP A 32 12.11 -7.41 -4.09
C ASP A 32 10.59 -7.60 -3.98
N PHE A 33 9.98 -7.12 -2.90
CA PHE A 33 8.53 -7.15 -2.73
C PHE A 33 7.83 -6.32 -3.81
N VAL A 34 8.30 -5.08 -4.04
CA VAL A 34 7.74 -4.19 -5.06
C VAL A 34 7.97 -4.78 -6.46
N GLN A 35 9.18 -5.31 -6.75
CA GLN A 35 9.46 -5.92 -8.05
C GLN A 35 8.50 -7.08 -8.34
N ARG A 36 8.32 -8.02 -7.39
CA ARG A 36 7.37 -9.14 -7.57
C ARG A 36 5.94 -8.66 -7.79
N PHE A 37 5.51 -7.60 -7.10
CA PHE A 37 4.19 -7.01 -7.33
C PHE A 37 4.06 -6.52 -8.77
N TYR A 38 5.01 -5.76 -9.30
CA TYR A 38 4.95 -5.24 -10.67
C TYR A 38 5.14 -6.32 -11.73
N ASP A 39 5.96 -7.35 -11.49
CA ASP A 39 6.11 -8.50 -12.40
C ASP A 39 4.77 -9.24 -12.59
N TRP A 40 3.97 -9.31 -11.55
CA TRP A 40 2.63 -9.87 -11.59
C TRP A 40 1.59 -8.88 -12.14
N TYR A 41 1.65 -7.61 -11.72
CA TYR A 41 0.64 -6.60 -12.02
C TYR A 41 0.68 -6.12 -13.47
N THR A 42 1.87 -5.90 -14.03
CA THR A 42 2.04 -5.35 -15.39
C THR A 42 1.33 -6.18 -16.46
N PRO A 43 1.48 -7.51 -16.52
CA PRO A 43 0.74 -8.34 -17.47
C PRO A 43 -0.79 -8.27 -17.29
N LEU A 44 -1.27 -8.01 -16.07
CA LEU A 44 -2.68 -7.81 -15.79
C LEU A 44 -3.17 -6.47 -16.33
N ALA A 45 -2.38 -5.40 -16.15
CA ALA A 45 -2.71 -4.06 -16.60
C ALA A 45 -2.81 -3.94 -18.14
N HIS A 46 -2.07 -4.77 -18.88
CA HIS A 46 -2.19 -4.86 -20.35
C HIS A 46 -3.45 -5.57 -20.85
N LYS A 47 -4.20 -6.24 -19.96
CA LYS A 47 -5.40 -6.97 -20.36
C LYS A 47 -6.62 -6.07 -20.28
N SER A 48 -7.34 -5.92 -21.39
CA SER A 48 -8.69 -5.35 -21.35
C SER A 48 -9.62 -6.29 -20.59
N GLY A 49 -10.32 -5.77 -19.59
CA GLY A 49 -11.24 -6.52 -18.74
C GLY A 49 -12.46 -5.70 -18.36
N GLN A 50 -13.45 -6.35 -17.75
CA GLN A 50 -14.67 -5.68 -17.25
C GLN A 50 -14.40 -4.83 -15.98
N SER A 51 -13.31 -5.13 -15.27
CA SER A 51 -12.92 -4.42 -14.05
C SER A 51 -11.54 -3.82 -14.22
N PRO A 52 -11.27 -2.64 -13.66
CA PRO A 52 -9.94 -2.07 -13.60
C PRO A 52 -8.93 -3.03 -12.97
N SER A 53 -7.72 -3.07 -13.51
CA SER A 53 -6.65 -3.98 -13.07
C SER A 53 -6.34 -3.84 -11.57
N TRP A 54 -6.40 -2.62 -11.04
CA TRP A 54 -6.17 -2.35 -9.63
C TRP A 54 -7.26 -2.90 -8.71
N ILE A 55 -8.52 -3.02 -9.18
CA ILE A 55 -9.59 -3.72 -8.43
C ILE A 55 -9.30 -5.22 -8.37
N VAL A 56 -8.81 -5.80 -9.49
CA VAL A 56 -8.40 -7.21 -9.51
C VAL A 56 -7.24 -7.44 -8.53
N ALA A 57 -6.25 -6.52 -8.48
CA ALA A 57 -5.14 -6.59 -7.53
C ALA A 57 -5.62 -6.57 -6.07
N LEU A 58 -6.53 -5.67 -5.71
CA LEU A 58 -7.11 -5.61 -4.36
C LEU A 58 -7.88 -6.89 -3.99
N ASN A 59 -8.47 -7.57 -4.95
CA ASN A 59 -9.22 -8.82 -4.71
C ASN A 59 -8.29 -10.02 -4.57
N THR A 60 -7.21 -10.07 -5.36
CA THR A 60 -6.30 -11.22 -5.43
C THR A 60 -5.17 -11.13 -4.41
N HIS A 61 -4.63 -9.92 -4.21
CA HIS A 61 -3.48 -9.63 -3.35
C HIS A 61 -3.84 -8.71 -2.17
N GLY A 62 -5.08 -8.74 -1.70
CA GLY A 62 -5.59 -7.83 -0.67
C GLY A 62 -4.77 -7.79 0.62
N ALA A 63 -4.07 -8.88 0.99
CA ALA A 63 -3.20 -8.94 2.16
C ALA A 63 -1.91 -8.09 2.01
N GLU A 64 -1.51 -7.77 0.78
CA GLU A 64 -0.34 -6.96 0.45
C GLU A 64 -0.62 -5.45 0.53
N PHE A 65 -1.88 -5.07 0.71
CA PHE A 65 -2.30 -3.67 0.85
C PHE A 65 -2.68 -3.33 2.27
N ASP A 66 -2.30 -2.14 2.71
CA ASP A 66 -2.81 -1.59 3.97
C ASP A 66 -4.35 -1.47 3.91
N PRO A 67 -5.06 -1.85 4.99
CA PRO A 67 -6.52 -1.79 5.01
C PRO A 67 -7.10 -0.39 4.77
N ARG A 68 -6.36 0.69 5.11
CA ARG A 68 -6.79 2.07 4.85
C ARG A 68 -6.76 2.37 3.36
N LEU A 69 -5.67 2.00 2.68
CA LEU A 69 -5.53 2.18 1.23
C LEU A 69 -6.59 1.37 0.47
N SER A 70 -6.74 0.09 0.81
CA SER A 70 -7.74 -0.78 0.18
C SER A 70 -9.17 -0.24 0.33
N ARG A 71 -9.54 0.25 1.51
CA ARG A 71 -10.87 0.84 1.74
C ARG A 71 -11.08 2.11 0.92
N ALA A 72 -10.07 2.99 0.85
CA ALA A 72 -10.17 4.23 0.10
C ALA A 72 -10.38 3.97 -1.40
N LEU A 73 -9.60 3.06 -1.98
CA LEU A 73 -9.72 2.65 -3.37
C LEU A 73 -11.08 2.00 -3.67
N ARG A 74 -11.53 1.06 -2.84
CA ARG A 74 -12.84 0.41 -3.03
C ARG A 74 -14.00 1.40 -2.96
N LYS A 75 -13.94 2.33 -2.00
CA LYS A 75 -14.96 3.37 -1.87
C LYS A 75 -15.03 4.24 -3.13
N ASP A 76 -13.89 4.61 -3.70
CA ASP A 76 -13.82 5.38 -4.93
C ASP A 76 -14.43 4.63 -6.12
N ALA A 77 -14.05 3.35 -6.30
CA ALA A 77 -14.64 2.49 -7.33
C ALA A 77 -16.14 2.32 -7.20
N GLU A 78 -16.66 2.14 -5.99
CA GLU A 78 -18.10 2.03 -5.74
C GLU A 78 -18.88 3.28 -6.16
N VAL A 79 -18.29 4.47 -5.94
CA VAL A 79 -18.92 5.71 -6.39
C VAL A 79 -18.90 5.81 -7.91
N GLN A 80 -17.77 5.53 -8.56
CA GLN A 80 -17.66 5.53 -10.02
C GLN A 80 -18.68 4.56 -10.67
N GLN A 81 -18.87 3.38 -10.09
CA GLN A 81 -19.85 2.38 -10.62
C GLN A 81 -21.29 2.87 -10.58
N ARG A 82 -21.64 3.79 -9.67
CA ARG A 82 -23.00 4.37 -9.58
C ARG A 82 -23.27 5.45 -10.62
N VAL A 83 -22.21 6.00 -11.21
CA VAL A 83 -22.29 7.09 -12.21
C VAL A 83 -21.45 6.68 -13.42
N PRO A 84 -21.93 5.69 -14.21
CA PRO A 84 -21.14 5.11 -15.32
C PRO A 84 -20.91 6.08 -16.48
N ASP A 85 -21.78 7.08 -16.63
CA ASP A 85 -21.75 8.04 -17.76
C ASP A 85 -20.87 9.26 -17.50
N ASP A 86 -20.26 9.35 -16.31
CA ASP A 86 -19.38 10.46 -15.92
C ASP A 86 -18.16 9.96 -15.15
N ILE A 87 -17.07 10.71 -15.19
CA ILE A 87 -15.84 10.37 -14.45
C ILE A 87 -15.87 11.13 -13.12
N VAL A 88 -16.20 10.41 -12.05
CA VAL A 88 -16.29 10.94 -10.69
C VAL A 88 -15.25 10.34 -9.74
N GLY A 89 -14.56 9.28 -10.16
CA GLY A 89 -13.50 8.57 -9.44
C GLY A 89 -12.14 8.74 -10.09
N LEU A 90 -11.20 7.83 -9.78
CA LEU A 90 -9.91 7.76 -10.44
C LEU A 90 -10.09 7.45 -11.93
N ASP A 91 -9.48 8.27 -12.79
CA ASP A 91 -9.45 8.14 -14.24
C ASP A 91 -8.13 7.55 -14.78
N PHE A 92 -7.27 7.09 -13.89
CA PHE A 92 -5.97 6.48 -14.21
C PHE A 92 -5.72 5.23 -13.34
N ASP A 93 -4.75 4.41 -13.76
CA ASP A 93 -4.30 3.28 -12.94
C ASP A 93 -3.41 3.79 -11.79
N PRO A 94 -3.88 3.65 -10.51
CA PRO A 94 -3.19 4.24 -9.37
C PRO A 94 -1.84 3.58 -9.05
N PHE A 95 -1.55 2.40 -9.58
CA PHE A 95 -0.27 1.73 -9.36
C PHE A 95 0.75 2.01 -10.46
N LEU A 96 0.30 2.56 -11.60
CA LEU A 96 1.14 2.87 -12.75
C LEU A 96 1.29 4.38 -13.03
N SER A 97 0.48 5.21 -12.35
CA SER A 97 0.42 6.68 -12.58
C SER A 97 0.01 7.07 -14.01
N GLY A 98 -0.79 6.23 -14.67
CA GLY A 98 -1.20 6.49 -16.05
C GLY A 98 -2.30 5.55 -16.52
N GLN A 99 -2.75 5.74 -17.76
CA GLN A 99 -3.77 4.90 -18.39
C GLN A 99 -3.13 3.79 -19.25
N ASP A 100 -1.96 4.06 -19.81
CA ASP A 100 -1.23 3.14 -20.69
C ASP A 100 -0.03 2.54 -19.94
N PRO A 101 -0.03 1.24 -19.65
CA PRO A 101 1.09 0.60 -18.98
C PRO A 101 2.35 0.56 -19.86
N GLU A 102 3.53 0.64 -19.22
CA GLU A 102 4.80 0.38 -19.86
C GLU A 102 5.01 -1.13 -20.08
N ASP A 103 5.98 -1.53 -20.94
CA ASP A 103 6.27 -2.95 -21.20
C ASP A 103 6.59 -3.71 -19.92
N LYS A 104 7.33 -3.04 -19.01
CA LYS A 104 7.74 -3.55 -17.69
C LYS A 104 7.93 -2.39 -16.72
N TYR A 105 8.08 -2.74 -15.45
CA TYR A 105 8.49 -1.80 -14.40
C TYR A 105 9.67 -2.36 -13.62
N ALA A 106 10.59 -1.49 -13.24
CA ALA A 106 11.77 -1.82 -12.45
C ALA A 106 11.70 -1.12 -11.09
N ALA A 107 11.79 -1.89 -10.01
CA ALA A 107 11.92 -1.37 -8.66
C ALA A 107 13.36 -0.90 -8.41
N GLY A 108 13.51 0.32 -7.90
CA GLY A 108 14.79 0.88 -7.50
C GLY A 108 15.18 0.53 -6.08
N GLU A 109 16.32 1.06 -5.64
CA GLU A 109 16.79 0.93 -4.26
C GLU A 109 15.83 1.65 -3.30
N PRO A 110 15.45 1.02 -2.20
CA PRO A 110 14.55 1.63 -1.22
C PRO A 110 15.27 2.66 -0.35
N THR A 111 14.54 3.70 0.05
CA THR A 111 14.93 4.58 1.14
C THR A 111 14.02 4.32 2.33
N GLU A 112 14.58 4.30 3.55
CA GLU A 112 13.81 4.14 4.78
C GLU A 112 13.74 5.47 5.53
N SER A 113 12.54 5.80 6.00
CA SER A 113 12.31 6.96 6.86
C SER A 113 11.17 6.68 7.83
N GLY A 114 11.47 6.68 9.12
CA GLY A 114 10.47 6.52 10.17
C GLY A 114 9.70 5.18 10.15
N GLY A 115 10.37 4.09 9.76
CA GLY A 115 9.76 2.75 9.65
C GLY A 115 8.92 2.54 8.39
N VAL A 116 9.00 3.47 7.43
CA VAL A 116 8.37 3.41 6.13
C VAL A 116 9.45 3.26 5.06
N TYR A 117 9.25 2.35 4.12
CA TYR A 117 10.13 2.16 2.96
C TYR A 117 9.51 2.84 1.74
N LEU A 118 10.32 3.61 1.03
CA LEU A 118 9.96 4.25 -0.23
C LEU A 118 10.76 3.58 -1.36
N VAL A 119 10.07 2.95 -2.30
CA VAL A 119 10.68 2.27 -3.44
C VAL A 119 10.27 2.98 -4.72
N SER A 120 11.22 3.57 -5.41
CA SER A 120 11.00 4.18 -6.73
C SER A 120 10.73 3.11 -7.77
N VAL A 121 9.72 3.31 -8.61
CA VAL A 121 9.33 2.38 -9.67
C VAL A 121 9.43 3.09 -11.00
N TYR A 122 10.17 2.51 -11.92
CA TYR A 122 10.51 3.09 -13.21
C TYR A 122 9.89 2.27 -14.33
N GLY A 123 9.16 2.89 -15.22
CA GLY A 123 8.71 2.27 -16.45
C GLY A 123 9.87 1.90 -17.36
N VAL A 124 9.72 0.78 -18.06
CA VAL A 124 10.69 0.29 -19.06
C VAL A 124 9.94 0.07 -20.37
N ARG A 125 10.32 0.85 -21.41
CA ARG A 125 9.74 0.75 -22.75
C ARG A 125 10.85 0.45 -23.76
N ASN A 126 10.65 -0.56 -24.60
CA ASN A 126 11.65 -1.00 -25.58
C ASN A 126 13.03 -1.28 -24.96
N GLY A 127 13.05 -1.87 -23.75
CA GLY A 127 14.27 -2.16 -23.00
C GLY A 127 14.98 -0.96 -22.37
N LYS A 128 14.42 0.25 -22.49
CA LYS A 128 14.98 1.47 -21.90
C LYS A 128 14.17 1.91 -20.69
N GLN A 129 14.84 2.01 -19.56
CA GLN A 129 14.26 2.51 -18.29
C GLN A 129 14.08 4.04 -18.35
N ALA A 130 12.96 4.51 -17.80
CA ALA A 130 12.69 5.93 -17.61
C ALA A 130 13.75 6.59 -16.71
N ALA A 131 14.08 7.87 -16.99
CA ALA A 131 15.06 8.62 -16.21
C ALA A 131 14.52 9.07 -14.83
N LYS A 132 13.21 9.12 -14.68
CA LYS A 132 12.51 9.46 -13.43
C LYS A 132 11.54 8.34 -13.09
N PRO A 133 11.27 8.10 -11.81
CA PRO A 133 10.25 7.13 -11.42
C PRO A 133 8.86 7.64 -11.85
N ASP A 134 8.02 6.73 -12.35
CA ASP A 134 6.62 7.00 -12.62
C ASP A 134 5.83 7.05 -11.31
N VAL A 135 6.24 6.19 -10.37
CA VAL A 135 5.60 6.02 -9.07
C VAL A 135 6.65 5.79 -7.99
N VAL A 136 6.37 6.21 -6.77
CA VAL A 136 7.10 5.77 -5.57
C VAL A 136 6.14 4.99 -4.69
N ALA A 137 6.35 3.67 -4.58
CA ALA A 137 5.58 2.81 -3.68
C ALA A 137 6.02 3.03 -2.24
N GLU A 138 5.04 3.28 -1.36
CA GLU A 138 5.25 3.42 0.07
C GLU A 138 4.83 2.14 0.78
N LEU A 139 5.74 1.59 1.60
CA LEU A 139 5.52 0.32 2.29
C LEU A 139 5.81 0.43 3.78
N LYS A 140 5.15 -0.42 4.55
CA LYS A 140 5.51 -0.69 5.95
C LYS A 140 5.72 -2.18 6.16
N PRO A 141 6.60 -2.60 7.09
CA PRO A 141 6.71 -3.99 7.51
C PRO A 141 5.38 -4.51 8.09
N ALA A 142 4.99 -5.72 7.70
CA ALA A 142 3.79 -6.38 8.21
C ALA A 142 3.94 -7.89 8.17
N LYS A 143 3.77 -8.56 9.31
CA LYS A 143 3.74 -10.04 9.44
C LYS A 143 4.88 -10.78 8.71
N GLY A 144 6.11 -10.28 8.85
CA GLY A 144 7.31 -10.87 8.21
C GLY A 144 7.47 -10.55 6.71
N SER A 145 6.64 -9.65 6.18
CA SER A 145 6.70 -9.13 4.81
C SER A 145 6.43 -7.61 4.82
N PHE A 146 5.83 -7.09 3.76
CA PHE A 146 5.44 -5.69 3.64
C PHE A 146 3.96 -5.54 3.26
N GLN A 147 3.43 -4.33 3.50
CA GLN A 147 2.17 -3.87 2.93
C GLN A 147 2.38 -2.53 2.23
N LEU A 148 1.80 -2.40 1.05
CA LEU A 148 1.67 -1.14 0.31
C LEU A 148 0.72 -0.22 1.07
N THR A 149 1.21 0.94 1.48
CA THR A 149 0.45 1.90 2.28
C THR A 149 -0.02 3.11 1.49
N ASN A 150 0.72 3.47 0.44
CA ASN A 150 0.41 4.60 -0.42
C ASN A 150 1.25 4.54 -1.73
N PHE A 151 0.93 5.40 -2.69
CA PHE A 151 1.71 5.61 -3.92
C PHE A 151 1.87 7.11 -4.12
N ARG A 152 3.08 7.55 -4.48
CA ARG A 152 3.41 8.97 -4.68
C ARG A 152 3.74 9.22 -6.15
N TYR A 153 3.30 10.35 -6.66
CA TYR A 153 3.38 10.73 -8.08
C TYR A 153 4.19 12.02 -8.30
N GLY A 154 5.30 12.14 -7.61
CA GLY A 154 6.17 13.32 -7.71
C GLY A 154 5.48 14.60 -7.23
N ALA A 155 5.33 15.58 -8.14
CA ALA A 155 4.69 16.86 -7.83
C ALA A 155 3.15 16.76 -7.71
N ASP A 156 2.54 15.70 -8.24
CA ASP A 156 1.08 15.52 -8.27
C ASP A 156 0.52 14.94 -6.95
N GLY A 157 1.38 14.81 -5.94
CA GLY A 157 0.99 14.38 -4.61
C GLY A 157 1.02 12.87 -4.44
N ASP A 158 0.03 12.32 -3.72
CA ASP A 158 -0.06 10.89 -3.41
C ASP A 158 -1.50 10.38 -3.54
N LEU A 159 -1.63 9.07 -3.69
CA LEU A 159 -2.91 8.40 -3.94
C LEU A 159 -3.95 8.66 -2.85
N LEU A 160 -3.57 8.57 -1.58
CA LEU A 160 -4.52 8.82 -0.49
C LEU A 160 -5.01 10.27 -0.45
N GLY A 161 -4.13 11.22 -0.80
CA GLY A 161 -4.46 12.63 -0.95
C GLY A 161 -5.44 12.86 -2.10
N ILE A 162 -5.19 12.24 -3.26
CA ILE A 162 -6.08 12.31 -4.43
C ILE A 162 -7.46 11.71 -4.10
N LEU A 163 -7.51 10.52 -3.51
CA LEU A 163 -8.77 9.87 -3.14
C LEU A 163 -9.56 10.69 -2.11
N LYS A 164 -8.87 11.37 -1.19
CA LYS A 164 -9.50 12.29 -0.26
C LYS A 164 -10.09 13.50 -1.00
N LEU A 165 -9.33 14.12 -1.89
CA LEU A 165 -9.78 15.27 -2.68
C LEU A 165 -11.03 14.93 -3.49
N LEU A 166 -11.02 13.81 -4.23
CA LEU A 166 -12.18 13.32 -4.99
C LEU A 166 -13.40 13.09 -4.08
N SER A 167 -13.20 12.50 -2.90
CA SER A 167 -14.27 12.29 -1.93
C SER A 167 -14.87 13.61 -1.42
N ASP A 168 -14.02 14.62 -1.14
CA ASP A 168 -14.44 15.92 -0.66
C ASP A 168 -15.20 16.69 -1.76
N GLN A 169 -14.73 16.66 -3.00
CA GLN A 169 -15.40 17.27 -4.16
C GLN A 169 -16.81 16.71 -4.36
N ARG A 170 -16.97 15.38 -4.33
CA ARG A 170 -18.26 14.71 -4.45
C ARG A 170 -19.25 15.07 -3.32
N ALA A 171 -18.73 15.30 -2.12
CA ALA A 171 -19.57 15.71 -0.97
C ALA A 171 -20.11 17.14 -1.11
N HIS A 172 -19.47 18.00 -1.93
CA HIS A 172 -19.86 19.39 -2.12
C HIS A 172 -20.61 19.65 -3.43
N THR A 173 -20.75 18.63 -4.30
CA THR A 173 -21.54 18.75 -5.52
C THR A 173 -23.01 18.48 -5.19
N PRO A 174 -23.95 19.45 -5.35
CA PRO A 174 -25.39 19.20 -5.19
C PRO A 174 -25.85 18.14 -6.20
N GLN A 175 -26.60 17.15 -5.72
CA GLN A 175 -27.27 16.15 -6.59
C GLN A 175 -28.49 16.78 -7.24
#